data_8ee8e4bd3144f8966e72207580cbaa05
#
_entry.id   8ee8e4bd3144f8966e72207580cbaa05
#
_cell.length_a   1.000
_cell.length_b   1.000
_cell.length_c   1.000
_cell.angle_alpha   90.00
_cell.angle_beta   90.00
_cell.angle_gamma   90.00
#
_symmetry.space_group_name_H-M   'P 1'
#
loop_
_entity.id
_entity.type
_entity.pdbx_description
1 polymer ?
#
loop_
_entity_poly.entity_id
_entity_poly.type
_entity_poly.pdbx_seq_one_letter_code
_entity_poly.pdbx_strand_id
1 'polypeptide(L)'
;MRIPRIPVWLKVFSLAILVGVLVRAFAFTSCSIPYTGMENTLYQGERVLVNKWSYGLRLPFSTIRLGAEQARKGDVVLFNNPTPRHEAPVYARELFISRCIGVPGDTLMMNDELMVTGKQVQSPDSKQLYVYPYTAEDTLRQVMSELGIAENPLVGYASGNYIRSFSHYEYYLLNQRLGSVVNLQPVQANDTAQSHPFVIPQKGNPVKVYPWNKTLLCNTIIRHEHRKATVKGDTLYVEGKPVNFYIFQKDYYWMASNNPVNLSDSRLFGLVPDECLIGKAYCIWYSSQKDRIFQLVE
;
A
#
# COMPACT_ATOMS: atom_id res chain seq x y z
N MET A 1 -2.76 -7.52 60.34
CA MET A 1 -3.53 -7.69 59.06
C MET A 1 -2.73 -8.61 58.16
N ARG A 2 -3.11 -9.90 58.00
CA ARG A 2 -2.40 -10.82 57.07
C ARG A 2 -2.84 -10.54 55.68
N ILE A 3 -1.94 -10.06 54.80
CA ILE A 3 -2.20 -9.87 53.36
C ILE A 3 -2.51 -11.26 52.77
N PRO A 4 -3.68 -11.47 52.15
CA PRO A 4 -4.02 -12.78 51.59
C PRO A 4 -2.99 -13.15 50.49
N ARG A 5 -2.39 -14.35 50.65
CA ARG A 5 -1.43 -14.86 49.66
C ARG A 5 -2.18 -15.15 48.36
N ILE A 6 -1.86 -14.40 47.33
CA ILE A 6 -2.43 -14.58 45.97
C ILE A 6 -2.07 -16.01 45.52
N PRO A 7 -3.04 -16.86 45.13
CA PRO A 7 -2.80 -18.22 44.66
C PRO A 7 -1.87 -18.27 43.45
N VAL A 8 -1.05 -19.31 43.37
CA VAL A 8 -0.01 -19.45 42.32
C VAL A 8 -0.60 -19.39 40.90
N TRP A 9 -1.74 -20.05 40.69
CA TRP A 9 -2.41 -20.06 39.39
C TRP A 9 -2.80 -18.64 38.91
N LEU A 10 -3.23 -17.77 39.87
CA LEU A 10 -3.59 -16.39 39.51
C LEU A 10 -2.34 -15.58 39.11
N LYS A 11 -1.19 -15.82 39.74
CA LYS A 11 0.08 -15.19 39.35
C LYS A 11 0.52 -15.63 37.96
N VAL A 12 0.43 -16.94 37.66
CA VAL A 12 0.77 -17.50 36.35
C VAL A 12 -0.16 -16.93 35.25
N PHE A 13 -1.47 -16.89 35.55
CA PHE A 13 -2.44 -16.33 34.59
C PHE A 13 -2.22 -14.84 34.32
N SER A 14 -1.96 -14.06 35.41
CA SER A 14 -1.66 -12.63 35.26
C SER A 14 -0.36 -12.39 34.47
N LEU A 15 0.66 -13.22 34.70
CA LEU A 15 1.91 -13.16 33.96
C LEU A 15 1.69 -13.50 32.47
N ALA A 16 0.92 -14.54 32.18
CA ALA A 16 0.60 -14.93 30.80
C ALA A 16 -0.16 -13.81 30.06
N ILE A 17 -1.13 -13.16 30.71
CA ILE A 17 -1.82 -12.00 30.15
C ILE A 17 -0.84 -10.86 29.90
N LEU A 18 0.01 -10.53 30.88
CA LEU A 18 1.01 -9.47 30.74
C LEU A 18 1.94 -9.72 29.55
N VAL A 19 2.46 -10.95 29.43
CA VAL A 19 3.32 -11.35 28.30
C VAL A 19 2.55 -11.22 26.97
N GLY A 20 1.30 -11.70 26.91
CA GLY A 20 0.44 -11.56 25.72
C GLY A 20 0.23 -10.10 25.32
N VAL A 21 -0.04 -9.23 26.29
CA VAL A 21 -0.20 -7.77 26.05
C VAL A 21 1.12 -7.15 25.55
N LEU A 22 2.26 -7.52 26.15
CA LEU A 22 3.57 -7.02 25.71
C LEU A 22 3.90 -7.49 24.28
N VAL A 23 3.68 -8.77 23.96
CA VAL A 23 3.87 -9.30 22.60
C VAL A 23 2.98 -8.54 21.60
N ARG A 24 1.70 -8.37 21.90
CA ARG A 24 0.77 -7.61 21.04
C ARG A 24 1.15 -6.13 20.92
N ALA A 25 1.63 -5.52 21.99
CA ALA A 25 1.99 -4.11 21.98
C ALA A 25 3.27 -3.86 21.16
N PHE A 26 4.25 -4.74 21.25
CA PHE A 26 5.59 -4.48 20.74
C PHE A 26 6.04 -5.39 19.60
N ALA A 27 5.64 -6.66 19.58
CA ALA A 27 6.20 -7.62 18.62
C ALA A 27 5.33 -7.79 17.39
N PHE A 28 4.10 -8.25 17.56
CA PHE A 28 3.22 -8.61 16.47
C PHE A 28 1.83 -8.01 16.62
N THR A 29 1.21 -7.72 15.50
CA THR A 29 -0.21 -7.38 15.45
C THR A 29 -0.89 -8.17 14.33
N SER A 30 -2.18 -8.46 14.51
CA SER A 30 -3.00 -9.08 13.48
C SER A 30 -3.79 -7.99 12.75
N CYS A 31 -3.75 -8.04 11.43
CA CYS A 31 -4.55 -7.19 10.56
C CYS A 31 -5.50 -8.05 9.72
N SER A 32 -6.76 -7.67 9.64
CA SER A 32 -7.71 -8.23 8.67
C SER A 32 -7.63 -7.45 7.37
N ILE A 33 -7.68 -8.13 6.23
CA ILE A 33 -7.65 -7.52 4.91
C ILE A 33 -9.09 -7.14 4.50
N PRO A 34 -9.43 -5.84 4.50
CA PRO A 34 -10.81 -5.43 4.26
C PRO A 34 -11.17 -5.32 2.78
N TYR A 35 -10.19 -5.16 1.91
CA TYR A 35 -10.37 -4.83 0.48
C TYR A 35 -9.51 -5.70 -0.42
N THR A 36 -9.84 -5.68 -1.72
CA THR A 36 -9.17 -6.44 -2.78
C THR A 36 -7.89 -5.76 -3.32
N GLY A 37 -7.44 -4.67 -2.70
CA GLY A 37 -6.28 -3.90 -3.17
C GLY A 37 -4.97 -4.69 -3.25
N MET A 38 -4.81 -5.72 -2.41
CA MET A 38 -3.61 -6.56 -2.37
C MET A 38 -3.82 -7.96 -2.95
N GLU A 39 -4.87 -8.15 -3.79
CA GLU A 39 -5.14 -9.45 -4.46
C GLU A 39 -3.87 -10.04 -5.11
N ASN A 40 -3.84 -11.35 -5.21
CA ASN A 40 -2.72 -12.24 -5.55
C ASN A 40 -1.69 -12.39 -4.42
N THR A 41 -1.37 -11.33 -3.67
CA THR A 41 -0.57 -11.46 -2.44
C THR A 41 -1.46 -11.76 -1.23
N LEU A 42 -2.53 -10.97 -1.03
CA LEU A 42 -3.46 -11.08 0.09
C LEU A 42 -4.91 -10.93 -0.40
N TYR A 43 -5.79 -11.80 0.06
CA TYR A 43 -7.20 -11.77 -0.31
C TYR A 43 -8.08 -11.17 0.79
N GLN A 44 -9.19 -10.61 0.37
CA GLN A 44 -10.19 -10.06 1.29
C GLN A 44 -10.66 -11.11 2.30
N GLY A 45 -10.72 -10.72 3.58
CA GLY A 45 -11.11 -11.60 4.68
C GLY A 45 -9.97 -12.38 5.32
N GLU A 46 -8.79 -12.44 4.68
CA GLU A 46 -7.60 -13.02 5.30
C GLU A 46 -7.14 -12.19 6.49
N ARG A 47 -6.45 -12.86 7.42
CA ARG A 47 -5.78 -12.19 8.53
C ARG A 47 -4.28 -12.43 8.47
N VAL A 48 -3.54 -11.34 8.52
CA VAL A 48 -2.09 -11.32 8.39
C VAL A 48 -1.45 -10.98 9.73
N LEU A 49 -0.41 -11.72 10.06
CA LEU A 49 0.47 -11.39 11.17
C LEU A 49 1.49 -10.37 10.69
N VAL A 50 1.56 -9.23 11.36
CA VAL A 50 2.45 -8.13 11.03
C VAL A 50 3.54 -8.01 12.08
N ASN A 51 4.79 -8.05 11.63
CA ASN A 51 5.96 -7.85 12.46
C ASN A 51 6.21 -6.34 12.65
N LYS A 52 6.04 -5.86 13.87
CA LYS A 52 6.22 -4.45 14.23
C LYS A 52 7.66 -4.03 14.42
N TRP A 53 8.57 -4.98 14.58
CA TRP A 53 10.00 -4.71 14.77
C TRP A 53 10.73 -4.44 13.45
N SER A 54 10.13 -4.81 12.33
CA SER A 54 10.78 -4.68 11.01
C SER A 54 11.26 -3.27 10.70
N TYR A 55 10.61 -2.25 11.29
CA TYR A 55 10.95 -0.83 11.06
C TYR A 55 11.30 -0.09 12.35
N GLY A 56 11.79 -0.83 13.36
CA GLY A 56 12.11 -0.31 14.68
C GLY A 56 10.96 -0.36 15.67
N LEU A 57 11.28 -0.49 16.93
CA LEU A 57 10.32 -0.62 18.02
C LEU A 57 9.59 0.72 18.24
N ARG A 58 8.31 0.77 17.92
CA ARG A 58 7.47 1.94 18.17
C ARG A 58 6.94 1.93 19.59
N LEU A 59 7.12 3.02 20.32
CA LEU A 59 6.55 3.17 21.65
C LEU A 59 5.01 3.30 21.54
N PRO A 60 4.24 2.68 22.44
CA PRO A 60 2.79 2.78 22.47
C PRO A 60 2.35 4.26 22.57
N PHE A 61 1.28 4.61 21.83
CA PHE A 61 0.72 5.96 21.79
C PHE A 61 1.69 7.07 21.36
N SER A 62 2.79 6.71 20.66
CA SER A 62 3.83 7.64 20.22
C SER A 62 4.20 7.40 18.77
N THR A 63 4.84 8.38 18.14
CA THR A 63 5.50 8.26 16.83
C THR A 63 6.98 7.93 16.97
N ILE A 64 7.53 7.94 18.19
CA ILE A 64 8.95 7.66 18.47
C ILE A 64 9.26 6.19 18.23
N ARG A 65 10.37 5.93 17.53
CA ARG A 65 10.90 4.60 17.24
C ARG A 65 12.32 4.44 17.81
N LEU A 66 12.56 3.28 18.39
CA LEU A 66 13.89 2.86 18.83
C LEU A 66 14.46 1.90 17.78
N GLY A 67 15.70 2.15 17.33
CA GLY A 67 16.33 1.33 16.29
C GLY A 67 15.56 1.42 14.97
N ALA A 68 15.23 2.63 14.50
CA ALA A 68 14.47 2.82 13.27
C ALA A 68 15.23 2.22 12.06
N GLU A 69 14.56 1.32 11.33
CA GLU A 69 15.01 0.76 10.05
C GLU A 69 14.06 1.22 8.94
N GLN A 70 14.61 1.40 7.74
CA GLN A 70 13.82 1.76 6.58
C GLN A 70 13.11 0.52 6.02
N ALA A 71 11.86 0.71 5.54
CA ALA A 71 11.20 -0.30 4.75
C ALA A 71 11.97 -0.51 3.43
N ARG A 72 11.90 -1.72 2.91
CA ARG A 72 12.58 -2.11 1.66
C ARG A 72 11.58 -2.16 0.52
N LYS A 73 12.07 -1.95 -0.71
CA LYS A 73 11.25 -2.20 -1.89
C LYS A 73 10.75 -3.64 -1.91
N GLY A 74 9.46 -3.80 -2.23
CA GLY A 74 8.79 -5.10 -2.22
C GLY A 74 8.11 -5.43 -0.90
N ASP A 75 8.48 -4.82 0.23
CA ASP A 75 7.82 -5.08 1.51
C ASP A 75 6.32 -4.77 1.43
N VAL A 76 5.50 -5.70 1.90
CA VAL A 76 4.07 -5.46 2.15
C VAL A 76 3.94 -4.85 3.54
N VAL A 77 3.54 -3.59 3.59
CA VAL A 77 3.61 -2.73 4.77
C VAL A 77 2.22 -2.43 5.30
N LEU A 78 2.01 -2.64 6.60
CA LEU A 78 0.87 -2.10 7.33
C LEU A 78 1.22 -0.68 7.81
N PHE A 79 0.35 0.28 7.54
CA PHE A 79 0.56 1.68 7.92
C PHE A 79 -0.75 2.38 8.27
N ASN A 80 -0.66 3.48 9.02
CA ASN A 80 -1.79 4.34 9.35
C ASN A 80 -2.09 5.27 8.16
N ASN A 81 -3.37 5.58 7.95
CA ASN A 81 -3.81 6.54 6.93
C ASN A 81 -3.03 7.86 7.06
N PRO A 82 -2.23 8.26 6.05
CA PRO A 82 -1.48 9.50 6.11
C PRO A 82 -2.37 10.74 6.00
N THR A 83 -3.58 10.60 5.41
CA THR A 83 -4.49 11.72 5.13
C THR A 83 -5.90 11.45 5.65
N PRO A 84 -6.11 11.33 6.98
CA PRO A 84 -7.42 11.04 7.54
C PRO A 84 -8.40 12.20 7.25
N ARG A 85 -9.70 11.88 7.15
CA ARG A 85 -10.76 12.88 6.95
C ARG A 85 -10.93 13.80 8.17
N HIS A 86 -10.67 13.28 9.36
CA HIS A 86 -10.73 14.02 10.63
C HIS A 86 -9.37 14.01 11.29
N GLU A 87 -9.02 15.08 11.97
CA GLU A 87 -7.78 15.13 12.74
C GLU A 87 -7.78 14.04 13.82
N ALA A 88 -6.81 13.16 13.73
CA ALA A 88 -6.58 12.10 14.69
C ALA A 88 -5.08 11.86 14.84
N PRO A 89 -4.63 11.51 16.06
CA PRO A 89 -3.24 11.09 16.26
C PRO A 89 -2.93 9.89 15.36
N VAL A 90 -1.70 9.82 14.83
CA VAL A 90 -1.29 8.84 13.82
C VAL A 90 -1.66 7.41 14.22
N TYR A 91 -1.48 7.04 15.49
CA TYR A 91 -1.75 5.68 16.00
C TYR A 91 -3.25 5.32 16.07
N ALA A 92 -4.15 6.29 15.96
CA ALA A 92 -5.61 6.08 16.01
C ALA A 92 -6.28 6.16 14.63
N ARG A 93 -5.50 6.38 13.56
CA ARG A 93 -6.01 6.48 12.19
C ARG A 93 -6.30 5.10 11.62
N GLU A 94 -7.14 5.10 10.58
CA GLU A 94 -7.45 3.92 9.78
C GLU A 94 -6.16 3.21 9.30
N LEU A 95 -6.24 1.88 9.20
CA LEU A 95 -5.11 1.04 8.78
C LEU A 95 -5.22 0.71 7.30
N PHE A 96 -4.12 0.87 6.59
CA PHE A 96 -3.94 0.44 5.22
C PHE A 96 -2.79 -0.56 5.11
N ILE A 97 -2.87 -1.41 4.08
CA ILE A 97 -1.82 -2.36 3.75
C ILE A 97 -1.55 -2.28 2.25
N SER A 98 -0.29 -2.05 1.89
CA SER A 98 0.13 -1.92 0.48
C SER A 98 1.61 -2.27 0.34
N ARG A 99 2.07 -2.46 -0.89
CA ARG A 99 3.47 -2.76 -1.19
C ARG A 99 4.30 -1.48 -1.26
N CYS A 100 5.44 -1.46 -0.59
CA CYS A 100 6.42 -0.38 -0.71
C CYS A 100 7.16 -0.51 -2.05
N ILE A 101 7.01 0.47 -2.94
CA ILE A 101 7.67 0.50 -4.25
C ILE A 101 8.69 1.62 -4.38
N GLY A 102 8.66 2.60 -3.48
CA GLY A 102 9.62 3.68 -3.41
C GLY A 102 10.03 3.94 -1.97
N VAL A 103 11.34 3.95 -1.71
CA VAL A 103 11.93 4.24 -0.40
C VAL A 103 12.59 5.62 -0.43
N PRO A 104 12.89 6.22 0.74
CA PRO A 104 13.51 7.55 0.80
C PRO A 104 14.79 7.65 -0.05
N GLY A 105 14.85 8.66 -0.90
CA GLY A 105 15.98 8.90 -1.82
C GLY A 105 15.89 8.18 -3.17
N ASP A 106 14.92 7.27 -3.36
CA ASP A 106 14.71 6.63 -4.65
C ASP A 106 14.19 7.58 -5.70
N THR A 107 14.45 7.25 -6.96
CA THR A 107 13.84 7.91 -8.11
C THR A 107 12.88 6.96 -8.80
N LEU A 108 11.61 7.32 -8.86
CA LEU A 108 10.57 6.61 -9.59
C LEU A 108 10.22 7.38 -10.87
N MET A 109 9.97 6.65 -11.95
CA MET A 109 9.40 7.27 -13.15
C MET A 109 7.88 7.31 -13.00
N MET A 110 7.28 8.49 -13.06
CA MET A 110 5.84 8.71 -12.88
C MET A 110 5.28 9.51 -14.02
N ASN A 111 4.04 9.21 -14.40
CA ASN A 111 3.27 10.06 -15.29
C ASN A 111 2.51 11.16 -14.51
N ASP A 112 1.82 12.05 -15.22
CA ASP A 112 1.05 13.15 -14.63
C ASP A 112 -0.11 12.67 -13.74
N GLU A 113 -0.54 11.41 -13.86
CA GLU A 113 -1.58 10.77 -13.03
C GLU A 113 -0.99 10.09 -11.78
N LEU A 114 0.28 10.33 -11.47
CA LEU A 114 1.03 9.69 -10.38
C LEU A 114 1.12 8.17 -10.49
N MET A 115 0.93 7.63 -11.70
CA MET A 115 1.16 6.22 -11.97
C MET A 115 2.65 6.00 -12.21
N VAL A 116 3.21 5.02 -11.51
CA VAL A 116 4.60 4.66 -11.71
C VAL A 116 4.74 3.86 -12.99
N THR A 117 5.64 4.32 -13.86
CA THR A 117 5.89 3.74 -15.17
C THR A 117 7.20 2.95 -15.20
N GLY A 118 7.29 1.94 -16.08
CA GLY A 118 8.51 1.15 -16.28
C GLY A 118 8.51 -0.20 -15.56
N LYS A 119 9.42 -1.08 -16.01
CA LYS A 119 9.52 -2.49 -15.58
C LYS A 119 10.00 -2.69 -14.13
N GLN A 120 10.58 -1.67 -13.51
CA GLN A 120 11.23 -1.80 -12.20
C GLN A 120 10.27 -1.91 -11.01
N VAL A 121 8.98 -1.73 -11.23
CA VAL A 121 7.99 -1.55 -10.16
C VAL A 121 6.86 -2.57 -10.18
N GLN A 122 6.79 -3.40 -11.21
CA GLN A 122 5.72 -4.39 -11.30
C GLN A 122 6.08 -5.63 -10.47
N SER A 123 5.47 -5.74 -9.30
CA SER A 123 5.34 -7.04 -8.63
C SER A 123 4.66 -8.03 -9.57
N PRO A 124 5.03 -9.32 -9.58
CA PRO A 124 4.32 -10.35 -10.33
C PRO A 124 2.81 -10.36 -10.06
N ASP A 125 2.42 -9.96 -8.86
CA ASP A 125 1.02 -9.89 -8.41
C ASP A 125 0.28 -8.63 -8.85
N SER A 126 0.98 -7.62 -9.41
CA SER A 126 0.35 -6.38 -9.86
C SER A 126 -0.60 -6.63 -11.00
N LYS A 127 -1.83 -6.13 -10.86
CA LYS A 127 -2.89 -6.25 -11.86
C LYS A 127 -2.95 -5.01 -12.74
N GLN A 128 -3.35 -5.23 -14.00
CA GLN A 128 -3.67 -4.20 -14.97
C GLN A 128 -5.11 -4.38 -15.44
N LEU A 129 -5.68 -3.35 -16.02
CA LEU A 129 -7.03 -3.39 -16.58
C LEU A 129 -7.00 -3.96 -17.99
N TYR A 130 -7.96 -4.83 -18.28
CA TYR A 130 -8.17 -5.42 -19.61
C TYR A 130 -9.63 -5.25 -20.02
N VAL A 131 -9.82 -4.97 -21.31
CA VAL A 131 -11.14 -4.93 -21.96
C VAL A 131 -11.37 -6.19 -22.77
N TYR A 132 -12.61 -6.65 -22.80
CA TYR A 132 -13.06 -7.77 -23.61
C TYR A 132 -14.57 -7.62 -23.95
N PRO A 133 -15.06 -8.22 -25.06
CA PRO A 133 -16.47 -8.15 -25.41
C PRO A 133 -17.36 -8.73 -24.29
N TYR A 134 -18.48 -8.04 -23.95
CA TYR A 134 -19.40 -8.53 -22.90
C TYR A 134 -19.99 -9.91 -23.23
N THR A 135 -20.10 -10.25 -24.51
CA THR A 135 -20.59 -11.57 -25.00
C THR A 135 -19.66 -12.72 -24.63
N ALA A 136 -18.43 -12.44 -24.25
CA ALA A 136 -17.43 -13.43 -23.86
C ALA A 136 -17.37 -13.66 -22.34
N GLU A 137 -18.23 -13.00 -21.55
CA GLU A 137 -18.20 -13.05 -20.09
C GLU A 137 -18.30 -14.49 -19.54
N ASP A 138 -19.28 -15.27 -20.00
CA ASP A 138 -19.50 -16.63 -19.49
C ASP A 138 -18.29 -17.53 -19.83
N THR A 139 -17.76 -17.41 -21.05
CA THR A 139 -16.58 -18.18 -21.49
C THR A 139 -15.34 -17.79 -20.66
N LEU A 140 -15.17 -16.50 -20.40
CA LEU A 140 -14.06 -16.00 -19.60
C LEU A 140 -14.14 -16.53 -18.16
N ARG A 141 -15.32 -16.46 -17.53
CA ARG A 141 -15.53 -16.96 -16.15
C ARG A 141 -15.31 -18.47 -16.05
N GLN A 142 -15.76 -19.23 -17.02
CA GLN A 142 -15.51 -20.67 -17.07
C GLN A 142 -14.00 -20.96 -17.11
N VAL A 143 -13.25 -20.31 -18.03
CA VAL A 143 -11.81 -20.51 -18.16
C VAL A 143 -11.04 -20.02 -16.92
N MET A 144 -11.48 -18.92 -16.29
CA MET A 144 -10.91 -18.47 -15.01
C MET A 144 -11.05 -19.56 -13.94
N SER A 145 -12.24 -20.15 -13.81
CA SER A 145 -12.50 -21.25 -12.86
C SER A 145 -11.63 -22.49 -13.14
N GLU A 146 -11.49 -22.88 -14.41
CA GLU A 146 -10.64 -24.02 -14.83
C GLU A 146 -9.15 -23.78 -14.50
N LEU A 147 -8.69 -22.55 -14.61
CA LEU A 147 -7.30 -22.15 -14.34
C LEU A 147 -7.05 -21.85 -12.85
N GLY A 148 -8.09 -21.88 -11.99
CA GLY A 148 -7.97 -21.54 -10.59
C GLY A 148 -7.72 -20.02 -10.35
N ILE A 149 -8.03 -19.16 -11.33
CA ILE A 149 -7.96 -17.73 -11.20
C ILE A 149 -9.13 -17.26 -10.35
N ALA A 150 -8.84 -16.55 -9.27
CA ALA A 150 -9.88 -16.04 -8.36
C ALA A 150 -10.83 -15.09 -9.11
N GLU A 151 -12.14 -15.27 -8.87
CA GLU A 151 -13.13 -14.37 -9.43
C GLU A 151 -12.91 -12.95 -8.90
N ASN A 152 -12.74 -12.01 -9.81
CA ASN A 152 -12.61 -10.60 -9.51
C ASN A 152 -13.82 -9.82 -10.01
N PRO A 153 -14.20 -8.71 -9.35
CA PRO A 153 -15.36 -7.93 -9.77
C PRO A 153 -15.13 -7.26 -11.13
N LEU A 154 -16.22 -7.03 -11.85
CA LEU A 154 -16.22 -6.14 -13.00
C LEU A 154 -15.88 -4.72 -12.54
N VAL A 155 -14.94 -4.09 -13.23
CA VAL A 155 -14.51 -2.71 -12.97
C VAL A 155 -15.42 -1.71 -13.66
N GLY A 156 -15.89 -2.05 -14.85
CA GLY A 156 -16.74 -1.17 -15.64
C GLY A 156 -17.25 -1.82 -16.92
N TYR A 157 -18.05 -1.02 -17.63
CA TYR A 157 -18.60 -1.34 -18.95
C TYR A 157 -18.41 -0.09 -19.85
N ALA A 158 -17.83 -0.29 -21.00
CA ALA A 158 -17.64 0.77 -21.99
C ALA A 158 -17.79 0.24 -23.41
N SER A 159 -18.66 0.86 -24.20
CA SER A 159 -18.81 0.60 -25.64
C SER A 159 -18.95 -0.88 -26.01
N GLY A 160 -19.79 -1.63 -25.30
CA GLY A 160 -20.02 -3.06 -25.56
C GLY A 160 -18.93 -3.99 -25.01
N ASN A 161 -18.03 -3.47 -24.17
CA ASN A 161 -16.97 -4.25 -23.55
C ASN A 161 -17.05 -4.17 -22.03
N TYR A 162 -16.67 -5.27 -21.37
CA TYR A 162 -16.40 -5.31 -19.95
C TYR A 162 -14.94 -5.03 -19.65
N ILE A 163 -14.70 -4.52 -18.44
CA ILE A 163 -13.37 -4.21 -17.93
C ILE A 163 -13.14 -5.04 -16.66
N ARG A 164 -12.05 -5.81 -16.63
CA ARG A 164 -11.56 -6.57 -15.47
C ARG A 164 -10.08 -6.34 -15.24
N SER A 165 -9.62 -6.62 -14.03
CA SER A 165 -8.21 -6.53 -13.67
C SER A 165 -7.58 -7.93 -13.63
N PHE A 166 -6.44 -8.09 -14.30
CA PHE A 166 -5.64 -9.33 -14.28
C PHE A 166 -4.17 -9.00 -14.06
N SER A 167 -3.45 -9.89 -13.38
CA SER A 167 -1.99 -9.83 -13.39
C SER A 167 -1.44 -10.25 -14.75
N HIS A 168 -0.17 -9.94 -14.99
CA HIS A 168 0.48 -10.35 -16.25
C HIS A 168 0.47 -11.87 -16.44
N TYR A 169 0.64 -12.63 -15.35
CA TYR A 169 0.61 -14.09 -15.38
C TYR A 169 -0.80 -14.63 -15.64
N GLU A 170 -1.82 -14.11 -14.97
CA GLU A 170 -3.22 -14.46 -15.22
C GLU A 170 -3.62 -14.17 -16.68
N TYR A 171 -3.25 -13.00 -17.18
CA TYR A 171 -3.47 -12.64 -18.59
C TYR A 171 -2.80 -13.64 -19.56
N TYR A 172 -1.54 -14.01 -19.27
CA TYR A 172 -0.83 -14.99 -20.08
C TYR A 172 -1.55 -16.34 -20.13
N LEU A 173 -2.00 -16.86 -18.99
CA LEU A 173 -2.75 -18.11 -18.90
C LEU A 173 -4.08 -18.04 -19.65
N LEU A 174 -4.84 -16.95 -19.42
CA LEU A 174 -6.10 -16.71 -20.11
C LEU A 174 -5.92 -16.61 -21.62
N ASN A 175 -4.93 -15.89 -22.07
CA ASN A 175 -4.65 -15.73 -23.50
C ASN A 175 -4.26 -17.06 -24.17
N GLN A 176 -3.53 -17.93 -23.48
CA GLN A 176 -3.22 -19.28 -23.98
C GLN A 176 -4.47 -20.15 -24.14
N ARG A 177 -5.45 -20.05 -23.23
CA ARG A 177 -6.66 -20.87 -23.25
C ARG A 177 -7.75 -20.30 -24.14
N LEU A 178 -7.94 -19.01 -24.12
CA LEU A 178 -8.97 -18.31 -24.90
C LEU A 178 -8.55 -18.12 -26.35
N GLY A 179 -7.24 -17.99 -26.61
CA GLY A 179 -6.68 -17.83 -27.94
C GLY A 179 -7.36 -16.71 -28.73
N SER A 180 -7.81 -17.04 -29.94
CA SER A 180 -8.54 -16.10 -30.81
C SER A 180 -10.04 -15.97 -30.50
N VAL A 181 -10.57 -16.76 -29.56
CA VAL A 181 -12.01 -16.77 -29.24
C VAL A 181 -12.43 -15.53 -28.47
N VAL A 182 -11.59 -15.09 -27.53
CA VAL A 182 -11.81 -13.88 -26.73
C VAL A 182 -10.60 -12.97 -26.82
N ASN A 183 -10.78 -11.80 -27.40
CA ASN A 183 -9.73 -10.80 -27.51
C ASN A 183 -9.64 -9.96 -26.22
N LEU A 184 -8.73 -10.36 -25.31
CA LEU A 184 -8.38 -9.60 -24.13
C LEU A 184 -7.34 -8.54 -24.50
N GLN A 185 -7.68 -7.27 -24.39
CA GLN A 185 -6.77 -6.18 -24.69
C GLN A 185 -6.45 -5.39 -23.41
N PRO A 186 -5.18 -5.08 -23.13
CA PRO A 186 -4.86 -4.19 -22.03
C PRO A 186 -5.50 -2.82 -22.28
N VAL A 187 -6.11 -2.26 -21.25
CA VAL A 187 -6.47 -0.84 -21.27
C VAL A 187 -5.16 -0.09 -21.31
N GLN A 188 -4.82 0.45 -22.47
CA GLN A 188 -3.66 1.32 -22.58
C GLN A 188 -3.91 2.54 -21.68
N ALA A 189 -3.18 2.64 -20.57
CA ALA A 189 -2.92 3.96 -20.00
C ALA A 189 -2.33 4.78 -21.15
N ASN A 190 -2.86 5.97 -21.39
CA ASN A 190 -2.39 6.81 -22.48
C ASN A 190 -0.87 6.81 -22.51
N ASP A 191 -0.26 6.00 -23.38
CA ASP A 191 1.19 5.87 -23.56
C ASP A 191 1.85 7.18 -24.01
N THR A 192 1.04 8.21 -24.30
CA THR A 192 1.45 9.57 -24.57
C THR A 192 1.69 10.40 -23.29
N ALA A 193 1.36 9.86 -22.10
CA ALA A 193 1.64 10.56 -20.85
C ALA A 193 3.15 10.60 -20.63
N GLN A 194 3.70 11.80 -20.60
CA GLN A 194 5.11 12.05 -20.38
C GLN A 194 5.52 11.51 -19.00
N SER A 195 6.51 10.62 -18.97
CA SER A 195 7.05 10.10 -17.71
C SER A 195 8.14 11.00 -17.17
N HIS A 196 8.05 11.32 -15.88
CA HIS A 196 8.97 12.22 -15.20
C HIS A 196 9.70 11.51 -14.05
N PRO A 197 11.00 11.78 -13.84
CA PRO A 197 11.71 11.27 -12.68
C PRO A 197 11.24 12.00 -11.40
N PHE A 198 10.70 11.26 -10.45
CA PHE A 198 10.30 11.75 -9.13
C PHE A 198 11.19 11.17 -8.05
N VAL A 199 11.89 12.03 -7.33
CA VAL A 199 12.71 11.65 -6.18
C VAL A 199 11.82 11.56 -4.95
N ILE A 200 11.75 10.38 -4.35
CA ILE A 200 11.03 10.17 -3.09
C ILE A 200 11.75 10.95 -1.98
N PRO A 201 11.05 11.85 -1.26
CA PRO A 201 11.69 12.69 -0.27
C PRO A 201 12.39 11.87 0.82
N GLN A 202 13.65 12.21 1.05
CA GLN A 202 14.47 11.72 2.16
C GLN A 202 14.78 12.90 3.09
N LYS A 203 14.74 12.65 4.37
CA LYS A 203 15.03 13.65 5.40
C LYS A 203 16.39 14.32 5.13
N GLY A 204 16.38 15.66 5.09
CA GLY A 204 17.58 16.47 4.88
C GLY A 204 18.02 16.63 3.43
N ASN A 205 17.47 15.87 2.49
CA ASN A 205 17.82 15.96 1.07
C ASN A 205 16.87 16.91 0.32
N PRO A 206 17.40 17.75 -0.60
CA PRO A 206 16.58 18.64 -1.40
C PRO A 206 15.82 17.88 -2.48
N VAL A 207 14.53 18.12 -2.59
CA VAL A 207 13.67 17.64 -3.68
C VAL A 207 13.33 18.81 -4.61
N LYS A 208 13.53 18.61 -5.90
CA LYS A 208 13.25 19.65 -6.91
C LYS A 208 11.75 19.75 -7.18
N VAL A 209 11.26 20.98 -7.22
CA VAL A 209 9.88 21.30 -7.56
C VAL A 209 9.77 21.50 -9.06
N TYR A 210 8.84 20.78 -9.68
CA TYR A 210 8.48 20.89 -11.08
C TYR A 210 7.00 21.23 -11.22
N PRO A 211 6.55 21.77 -12.39
CA PRO A 211 5.13 22.04 -12.61
C PRO A 211 4.22 20.83 -12.37
N TRP A 212 4.65 19.62 -12.70
CA TRP A 212 3.87 18.39 -12.54
C TRP A 212 3.82 17.86 -11.10
N ASN A 213 4.85 18.06 -10.26
CA ASN A 213 4.87 17.53 -8.89
C ASN A 213 4.51 18.57 -7.80
N LYS A 214 4.35 19.86 -8.16
CA LYS A 214 4.10 20.95 -7.22
C LYS A 214 2.92 20.72 -6.30
N THR A 215 1.82 20.19 -6.81
CA THR A 215 0.59 19.93 -6.04
C THR A 215 0.81 18.81 -5.02
N LEU A 216 1.48 17.72 -5.43
CA LEU A 216 1.83 16.62 -4.53
C LEU A 216 2.73 17.10 -3.39
N LEU A 217 3.79 17.86 -3.73
CA LEU A 217 4.72 18.40 -2.72
C LEU A 217 4.04 19.42 -1.82
N CYS A 218 3.19 20.30 -2.36
CA CYS A 218 2.41 21.28 -1.58
C CYS A 218 1.55 20.57 -0.53
N ASN A 219 0.78 19.56 -0.94
CA ASN A 219 -0.08 18.78 -0.04
C ASN A 219 0.75 18.05 1.03
N THR A 220 1.89 17.49 0.66
CA THR A 220 2.80 16.81 1.59
C THR A 220 3.35 17.79 2.64
N ILE A 221 3.77 18.99 2.22
CA ILE A 221 4.28 20.03 3.11
C ILE A 221 3.21 20.49 4.10
N ILE A 222 1.99 20.75 3.63
CA ILE A 222 0.91 21.19 4.50
C ILE A 222 0.54 20.10 5.52
N ARG A 223 0.37 18.86 5.07
CA ARG A 223 -0.20 17.77 5.90
C ARG A 223 0.81 17.13 6.83
N HIS A 224 2.06 17.02 6.42
CA HIS A 224 3.06 16.22 7.13
C HIS A 224 4.20 17.05 7.73
N GLU A 225 4.55 18.17 7.10
CA GLU A 225 5.55 19.09 7.64
C GLU A 225 4.91 20.24 8.46
N HIS A 226 3.56 20.35 8.43
CA HIS A 226 2.78 21.37 9.13
C HIS A 226 3.23 22.81 8.83
N ARG A 227 3.63 23.06 7.59
CA ARG A 227 4.02 24.38 7.11
C ARG A 227 3.00 24.94 6.15
N LYS A 228 2.90 26.27 6.09
CA LYS A 228 2.03 26.94 5.12
C LYS A 228 2.64 26.82 3.74
N ALA A 229 1.91 26.20 2.82
CA ALA A 229 2.30 26.11 1.43
C ALA A 229 1.12 26.43 0.53
N THR A 230 1.38 27.00 -0.66
CA THR A 230 0.36 27.32 -1.65
C THR A 230 0.97 27.19 -3.06
N VAL A 231 0.15 26.80 -4.02
CA VAL A 231 0.53 26.79 -5.44
C VAL A 231 -0.11 28.00 -6.13
N LYS A 232 0.68 28.79 -6.85
CA LYS A 232 0.21 29.88 -7.70
C LYS A 232 0.82 29.74 -9.09
N GLY A 233 -0.03 29.47 -10.08
CA GLY A 233 0.45 29.10 -11.42
C GLY A 233 1.35 27.87 -11.35
N ASP A 234 2.56 27.97 -11.86
CA ASP A 234 3.54 26.86 -11.84
C ASP A 234 4.54 26.93 -10.69
N THR A 235 4.33 27.82 -9.74
CA THR A 235 5.26 28.05 -8.63
C THR A 235 4.68 27.58 -7.31
N LEU A 236 5.47 26.81 -6.56
CA LEU A 236 5.20 26.45 -5.17
C LEU A 236 5.75 27.53 -4.23
N TYR A 237 4.91 28.00 -3.31
CA TYR A 237 5.29 28.94 -2.25
C TYR A 237 5.23 28.23 -0.90
N VAL A 238 6.28 28.37 -0.10
CA VAL A 238 6.34 27.89 1.28
C VAL A 238 6.65 29.07 2.18
N GLU A 239 5.82 29.27 3.23
CA GLU A 239 5.87 30.43 4.12
C GLU A 239 5.91 31.78 3.34
N GLY A 240 5.16 31.84 2.24
CA GLY A 240 5.06 33.02 1.38
C GLY A 240 6.23 33.24 0.41
N LYS A 241 7.25 32.39 0.42
CA LYS A 241 8.43 32.50 -0.46
C LYS A 241 8.35 31.45 -1.59
N PRO A 242 8.67 31.81 -2.85
CA PRO A 242 8.74 30.85 -3.94
C PRO A 242 9.93 29.90 -3.72
N VAL A 243 9.72 28.60 -3.97
CA VAL A 243 10.74 27.57 -3.78
C VAL A 243 10.88 26.71 -5.03
N ASN A 244 12.13 26.50 -5.48
CA ASN A 244 12.48 25.57 -6.55
C ASN A 244 12.96 24.21 -6.01
N PHE A 245 13.34 24.17 -4.74
CA PHE A 245 13.73 22.97 -4.01
C PHE A 245 13.13 23.04 -2.62
N TYR A 246 12.74 21.89 -2.08
CA TYR A 246 12.27 21.78 -0.71
C TYR A 246 13.04 20.68 0.03
N ILE A 247 13.43 20.93 1.28
CA ILE A 247 14.13 19.98 2.15
C ILE A 247 13.14 19.49 3.19
N PHE A 248 12.77 18.22 3.07
CA PHE A 248 11.83 17.56 3.98
C PHE A 248 12.49 17.21 5.31
N GLN A 249 11.70 17.23 6.39
CA GLN A 249 12.17 16.93 7.75
C GLN A 249 11.91 15.45 8.13
N LYS A 250 11.21 14.70 7.28
CA LYS A 250 10.86 13.28 7.45
C LYS A 250 11.28 12.48 6.23
N ASP A 251 11.39 11.16 6.43
CA ASP A 251 11.50 10.19 5.36
C ASP A 251 10.10 9.84 4.83
N TYR A 252 10.00 9.66 3.52
CA TYR A 252 8.74 9.35 2.85
C TYR A 252 8.87 8.10 2.01
N TYR A 253 7.73 7.46 1.80
CA TYR A 253 7.59 6.23 1.02
C TYR A 253 6.51 6.37 -0.04
N TRP A 254 6.64 5.59 -1.11
CA TRP A 254 5.59 5.43 -2.10
C TRP A 254 5.03 4.02 -2.01
N MET A 255 3.75 3.92 -1.68
CA MET A 255 3.02 2.68 -1.52
C MET A 255 2.14 2.42 -2.74
N ALA A 256 2.04 1.16 -3.19
CA ALA A 256 1.18 0.75 -4.28
C ALA A 256 0.38 -0.49 -3.92
N SER A 257 -0.89 -0.48 -4.30
CA SER A 257 -1.75 -1.66 -4.29
C SER A 257 -1.48 -2.52 -5.53
N ASN A 258 -1.63 -3.84 -5.40
CA ASN A 258 -1.54 -4.76 -6.54
C ASN A 258 -2.69 -4.54 -7.52
N ASN A 259 -3.91 -4.31 -7.00
CA ASN A 259 -5.10 -4.12 -7.81
C ASN A 259 -5.36 -2.62 -8.03
N PRO A 260 -5.47 -2.15 -9.30
CA PRO A 260 -5.71 -0.75 -9.61
C PRO A 260 -7.15 -0.28 -9.29
N VAL A 261 -8.06 -1.19 -8.95
CA VAL A 261 -9.48 -0.86 -8.73
C VAL A 261 -9.75 -0.33 -7.33
N ASN A 262 -9.12 -0.93 -6.32
CA ASN A 262 -9.30 -0.57 -4.91
C ASN A 262 -8.04 0.05 -4.36
N LEU A 263 -7.85 1.32 -4.65
CA LEU A 263 -6.68 2.07 -4.26
C LEU A 263 -6.73 2.43 -2.78
N SER A 264 -5.81 1.87 -2.01
CA SER A 264 -5.47 2.31 -0.65
C SER A 264 -3.98 2.58 -0.60
N ASP A 265 -3.50 3.46 -1.49
CA ASP A 265 -2.09 3.67 -1.75
C ASP A 265 -1.75 5.11 -2.14
N SER A 266 -0.50 5.35 -2.45
CA SER A 266 0.04 6.69 -2.73
C SER A 266 -0.57 7.39 -3.93
N ARG A 267 -1.23 6.67 -4.84
CA ARG A 267 -1.99 7.29 -5.94
C ARG A 267 -3.19 8.08 -5.43
N LEU A 268 -3.76 7.66 -4.28
CA LEU A 268 -4.91 8.32 -3.67
C LEU A 268 -4.50 9.40 -2.67
N PHE A 269 -3.54 9.11 -1.79
CA PHE A 269 -3.21 10.00 -0.67
C PHE A 269 -1.80 10.62 -0.72
N GLY A 270 -1.02 10.28 -1.75
CA GLY A 270 0.33 10.82 -1.92
C GLY A 270 1.39 10.09 -1.09
N LEU A 271 2.41 10.82 -0.70
CA LEU A 271 3.55 10.31 0.05
C LEU A 271 3.17 9.88 1.47
N VAL A 272 3.71 8.75 1.91
CA VAL A 272 3.51 8.19 3.25
C VAL A 272 4.73 8.48 4.11
N PRO A 273 4.60 9.30 5.18
CA PRO A 273 5.72 9.57 6.08
C PRO A 273 6.07 8.34 6.94
N ASP A 274 7.33 8.23 7.34
CA ASP A 274 7.87 7.14 8.17
C ASP A 274 7.08 6.91 9.46
N GLU A 275 6.58 7.97 10.08
CA GLU A 275 5.76 7.90 11.30
C GLU A 275 4.44 7.12 11.12
N CYS A 276 3.94 6.99 9.89
CA CYS A 276 2.73 6.22 9.60
C CYS A 276 2.99 4.72 9.50
N LEU A 277 4.21 4.27 9.23
CA LEU A 277 4.52 2.85 9.10
C LEU A 277 4.26 2.12 10.43
N ILE A 278 3.74 0.90 10.40
CA ILE A 278 3.51 0.07 11.59
C ILE A 278 4.43 -1.12 11.59
N GLY A 279 4.47 -1.88 10.50
CA GLY A 279 5.29 -3.06 10.40
C GLY A 279 5.13 -3.77 9.06
N LYS A 280 5.94 -4.81 8.86
CA LYS A 280 5.92 -5.66 7.67
C LYS A 280 4.96 -6.82 7.86
N ALA A 281 4.12 -7.09 6.86
CA ALA A 281 3.34 -8.32 6.78
C ALA A 281 4.30 -9.52 6.74
N TYR A 282 4.04 -10.52 7.58
CA TYR A 282 4.93 -11.65 7.74
C TYR A 282 4.33 -12.94 7.18
N CYS A 283 3.16 -13.34 7.68
CA CYS A 283 2.47 -14.53 7.19
C CYS A 283 0.95 -14.41 7.34
N ILE A 284 0.23 -15.17 6.52
CA ILE A 284 -1.22 -15.33 6.61
C ILE A 284 -1.49 -16.34 7.72
N TRP A 285 -2.14 -15.95 8.81
CA TRP A 285 -2.45 -16.87 9.90
C TRP A 285 -3.91 -17.36 9.89
N TYR A 286 -4.77 -16.72 9.09
CA TYR A 286 -6.14 -17.16 8.84
C TYR A 286 -6.53 -16.84 7.39
N SER A 287 -7.09 -17.82 6.70
CA SER A 287 -7.67 -17.72 5.36
C SER A 287 -8.85 -18.67 5.23
N SER A 288 -9.82 -18.34 4.38
CA SER A 288 -10.86 -19.27 3.94
C SER A 288 -10.30 -20.41 3.07
N GLN A 289 -9.18 -20.16 2.41
CA GLN A 289 -8.42 -21.15 1.63
C GLN A 289 -7.36 -21.77 2.54
N LYS A 290 -7.52 -23.04 2.91
CA LYS A 290 -6.68 -23.72 3.92
C LYS A 290 -5.19 -23.81 3.54
N ASP A 291 -4.91 -23.93 2.26
CA ASP A 291 -3.56 -24.01 1.68
C ASP A 291 -2.76 -22.71 1.82
N ARG A 292 -3.45 -21.60 2.05
CA ARG A 292 -2.82 -20.29 2.25
C ARG A 292 -2.43 -19.99 3.70
N ILE A 293 -2.92 -20.80 4.65
CA ILE A 293 -2.60 -20.58 6.08
C ILE A 293 -1.11 -20.88 6.32
N PHE A 294 -0.41 -19.96 6.99
CA PHE A 294 1.03 -19.94 7.25
C PHE A 294 1.91 -19.67 6.00
N GLN A 295 1.34 -19.30 4.87
CA GLN A 295 2.15 -18.77 3.78
C GLN A 295 2.80 -17.46 4.18
N LEU A 296 4.08 -17.30 3.83
CA LEU A 296 4.82 -16.05 4.01
C LEU A 296 4.33 -15.01 3.01
N VAL A 297 4.32 -13.76 3.42
CA VAL A 297 3.99 -12.62 2.57
C VAL A 297 5.28 -12.03 2.03
N GLU A 298 5.45 -12.10 0.70
CA GLU A 298 6.60 -11.60 -0.04
C GLU A 298 6.25 -10.37 -0.90
#